data_c605b75ae094f41eb0380bd8a340ce1f
#
_entry.id   c605b75ae094f41eb0380bd8a340ce1f
#
_cell.length_a   1.000
_cell.length_b   1.000
_cell.length_c   1.000
_cell.angle_alpha   90.00
_cell.angle_beta   90.00
_cell.angle_gamma   90.00
#
_symmetry.space_group_name_H-M   'P 1'
#
loop_
_entity.id
_entity.type
_entity.pdbx_description
1 polymer ?
#
loop_
_entity_poly.entity_id
_entity_poly.type
_entity_poly.pdbx_seq_one_letter_code
_entity_poly.pdbx_strand_id
1 'polypeptide(L)'
;MIACLYGRAFAPFVEPVVRDLSAAATAAGGEIQPLTIETALTDQARRAAVHRLYVLPFDPPPSSQWPEAPAAMVRALFPRVDVPTSFAVQDLCWDKVATQERLLDRGVPVPETLMSADPDEVHAFVHAHGFAILKERFSCGGQGHIVIWFDGDQLVGDGGSHQCRIELVTAGDRRLYGDRLVYPGPFYVQRLVADVGPRSITPGQVLRAYIVDNQVVFWSERYRDRYQRPADWLINVGRGAKYRFVLNVSEEVRKVALRSAEVIGMRIGVVDIIRTGSQGPYVLEVDTDGYHMMIDRQFKEIPEYRDFFDLDRYIAEALLVEPEAPTPRTRGAAGAAEKL
;
A
#
# COMPACT_ATOMS: atom_id res chain seq x y z
N MET A 1 -26.82 -6.25 6.90
CA MET A 1 -26.14 -4.98 7.29
C MET A 1 -24.81 -4.91 6.59
N ILE A 2 -24.53 -3.82 5.90
CA ILE A 2 -23.19 -3.47 5.42
C ILE A 2 -22.52 -2.66 6.53
N ALA A 3 -21.30 -3.00 6.91
CA ALA A 3 -20.60 -2.32 8.00
C ALA A 3 -19.21 -1.83 7.58
N CYS A 4 -18.82 -0.64 8.09
CA CYS A 4 -17.45 -0.20 8.11
C CYS A 4 -16.83 -0.59 9.44
N LEU A 5 -15.86 -1.49 9.42
CA LEU A 5 -15.14 -1.97 10.60
C LEU A 5 -13.88 -1.12 10.83
N TYR A 6 -13.68 -0.66 12.06
CA TYR A 6 -12.49 0.09 12.45
C TYR A 6 -12.15 -0.08 13.92
N GLY A 7 -10.92 0.28 14.32
CA GLY A 7 -10.50 0.31 15.72
C GLY A 7 -10.92 1.59 16.43
N ARG A 8 -11.35 1.49 17.69
CA ARG A 8 -11.74 2.66 18.48
C ARG A 8 -10.61 3.69 18.63
N ALA A 9 -9.37 3.25 18.67
CA ALA A 9 -8.20 4.14 18.72
C ALA A 9 -8.13 5.09 17.50
N PHE A 10 -8.66 4.65 16.34
CA PHE A 10 -8.72 5.44 15.11
C PHE A 10 -10.00 6.24 14.94
N ALA A 11 -10.98 6.12 15.85
CA ALA A 11 -12.29 6.77 15.73
C ALA A 11 -12.21 8.27 15.36
N PRO A 12 -11.35 9.10 15.97
CA PRO A 12 -11.26 10.51 15.60
C PRO A 12 -10.95 10.79 14.13
N PHE A 13 -10.22 9.87 13.48
CA PHE A 13 -9.82 9.98 12.07
C PHE A 13 -10.81 9.27 11.14
N VAL A 14 -11.39 8.16 11.59
CA VAL A 14 -12.20 7.25 10.76
C VAL A 14 -13.68 7.65 10.77
N GLU A 15 -14.23 8.11 11.86
CA GLU A 15 -15.65 8.48 11.96
C GLU A 15 -16.10 9.50 10.90
N PRO A 16 -15.30 10.53 10.55
CA PRO A 16 -15.65 11.40 9.44
C PRO A 16 -15.75 10.66 8.10
N VAL A 17 -14.86 9.67 7.84
CA VAL A 17 -14.89 8.84 6.62
C VAL A 17 -16.15 7.98 6.61
N VAL A 18 -16.46 7.30 7.72
CA VAL A 18 -17.65 6.45 7.84
C VAL A 18 -18.93 7.26 7.67
N ARG A 19 -18.98 8.48 8.23
CA ARG A 19 -20.11 9.38 8.05
C ARG A 19 -20.33 9.75 6.58
N ASP A 20 -19.27 10.08 5.86
CA ASP A 20 -19.36 10.45 4.45
C ASP A 20 -19.75 9.25 3.59
N LEU A 21 -19.17 8.06 3.86
CA LEU A 21 -19.59 6.81 3.22
C LEU A 21 -21.06 6.48 3.50
N SER A 22 -21.53 6.66 4.73
CA SER A 22 -22.92 6.43 5.09
C SER A 22 -23.86 7.40 4.38
N ALA A 23 -23.47 8.68 4.28
CA ALA A 23 -24.22 9.69 3.52
C ALA A 23 -24.30 9.34 2.02
N ALA A 24 -23.17 8.95 1.42
CA ALA A 24 -23.10 8.52 0.03
C ALA A 24 -23.95 7.26 -0.22
N ALA A 25 -23.90 6.28 0.68
CA ALA A 25 -24.73 5.09 0.60
C ALA A 25 -26.24 5.42 0.68
N THR A 26 -26.62 6.33 1.59
CA THR A 26 -28.01 6.79 1.70
C THR A 26 -28.49 7.47 0.42
N ALA A 27 -27.64 8.31 -0.19
CA ALA A 27 -27.95 8.95 -1.47
C ALA A 27 -28.11 7.92 -2.62
N ALA A 28 -27.40 6.79 -2.53
CA ALA A 28 -27.51 5.67 -3.48
C ALA A 28 -28.62 4.66 -3.12
N GLY A 29 -29.45 4.94 -2.11
CA GLY A 29 -30.59 4.09 -1.71
C GLY A 29 -30.22 2.92 -0.79
N GLY A 30 -29.07 2.93 -0.17
CA GLY A 30 -28.59 1.90 0.73
C GLY A 30 -28.18 2.43 2.12
N GLU A 31 -27.64 1.55 2.95
CA GLU A 31 -27.21 1.87 4.31
C GLU A 31 -25.87 1.21 4.63
N ILE A 32 -24.92 2.01 5.14
CA ILE A 32 -23.64 1.57 5.69
C ILE A 32 -23.57 2.02 7.16
N GLN A 33 -23.27 1.09 8.07
CA GLN A 33 -23.22 1.37 9.50
C GLN A 33 -21.78 1.30 10.05
N PRO A 34 -21.44 2.15 11.03
CA PRO A 34 -20.19 2.02 11.77
C PRO A 34 -20.19 0.78 12.67
N LEU A 35 -19.05 0.09 12.72
CA LEU A 35 -18.82 -1.05 13.61
C LEU A 35 -17.39 -0.98 14.14
N THR A 36 -17.22 -0.84 15.45
CA THR A 36 -15.87 -0.93 16.01
C THR A 36 -15.47 -2.38 16.25
N ILE A 37 -14.16 -2.67 16.20
CA ILE A 37 -13.63 -4.01 16.47
C ILE A 37 -14.01 -4.48 17.89
N GLU A 38 -14.01 -3.57 18.85
CA GLU A 38 -14.38 -3.85 20.24
C GLU A 38 -15.86 -4.22 20.34
N THR A 39 -16.73 -3.54 19.60
CA THR A 39 -18.15 -3.92 19.51
C THR A 39 -18.32 -5.28 18.83
N ALA A 40 -17.58 -5.52 17.75
CA ALA A 40 -17.64 -6.82 17.05
C ALA A 40 -17.16 -7.98 17.94
N LEU A 41 -16.24 -7.75 18.85
CA LEU A 41 -15.78 -8.74 19.82
C LEU A 41 -16.82 -9.09 20.89
N THR A 42 -17.61 -8.10 21.33
CA THR A 42 -18.51 -8.24 22.50
C THR A 42 -19.98 -8.42 22.13
N ASP A 43 -20.42 -7.89 20.97
CA ASP A 43 -21.82 -7.95 20.52
C ASP A 43 -21.98 -8.98 19.39
N GLN A 44 -22.27 -10.22 19.77
CA GLN A 44 -22.48 -11.32 18.82
C GLN A 44 -23.68 -11.09 17.90
N ALA A 45 -24.76 -10.48 18.41
CA ALA A 45 -25.96 -10.25 17.60
C ALA A 45 -25.69 -9.23 16.49
N ARG A 46 -25.03 -8.13 16.81
CA ARG A 46 -24.63 -7.11 15.84
C ARG A 46 -23.64 -7.66 14.83
N ARG A 47 -22.66 -8.43 15.28
CA ARG A 47 -21.71 -9.12 14.40
C ARG A 47 -22.40 -10.08 13.42
N ALA A 48 -23.36 -10.88 13.91
CA ALA A 48 -24.11 -11.84 13.10
C ALA A 48 -25.00 -11.18 12.03
N ALA A 49 -25.38 -9.94 12.23
CA ALA A 49 -26.19 -9.18 11.27
C ALA A 49 -25.37 -8.66 10.08
N VAL A 50 -24.05 -8.67 10.16
CA VAL A 50 -23.15 -8.19 9.08
C VAL A 50 -23.11 -9.23 7.97
N HIS A 51 -23.41 -8.85 6.75
CA HIS A 51 -23.28 -9.69 5.55
C HIS A 51 -22.19 -9.17 4.59
N ARG A 52 -21.85 -7.87 4.69
CA ARG A 52 -20.76 -7.25 3.96
C ARG A 52 -19.95 -6.31 4.86
N LEU A 53 -18.64 -6.30 4.68
CA LEU A 53 -17.73 -5.57 5.54
C LEU A 53 -16.71 -4.78 4.72
N TYR A 54 -16.60 -3.49 4.98
CA TYR A 54 -15.48 -2.66 4.56
C TYR A 54 -14.55 -2.43 5.74
N VAL A 55 -13.30 -2.88 5.59
CA VAL A 55 -12.31 -2.80 6.68
C VAL A 55 -11.53 -1.51 6.55
N LEU A 56 -11.57 -0.70 7.58
CA LEU A 56 -10.78 0.51 7.76
C LEU A 56 -9.67 0.23 8.78
N PRO A 57 -8.68 1.10 8.95
CA PRO A 57 -7.57 0.85 9.85
C PRO A 57 -7.99 0.54 11.28
N PHE A 58 -7.37 -0.45 11.87
CA PHE A 58 -7.47 -0.75 13.28
C PHE A 58 -6.17 -1.40 13.78
N ASP A 59 -5.84 -1.15 15.06
CA ASP A 59 -4.83 -1.92 15.76
C ASP A 59 -5.52 -3.10 16.44
N PRO A 60 -5.01 -4.32 16.28
CA PRO A 60 -5.47 -5.44 17.08
C PRO A 60 -5.30 -5.09 18.58
N PRO A 61 -6.27 -5.44 19.46
CA PRO A 61 -6.10 -5.23 20.88
C PRO A 61 -4.78 -5.84 21.38
N PRO A 62 -4.06 -5.21 22.31
CA PRO A 62 -2.77 -5.71 22.82
C PRO A 62 -2.81 -7.15 23.35
N SER A 63 -3.99 -7.57 23.80
CA SER A 63 -4.25 -8.95 24.27
C SER A 63 -4.63 -9.92 23.13
N SER A 64 -4.66 -9.48 21.88
CA SER A 64 -5.08 -10.32 20.77
C SER A 64 -3.96 -11.30 20.41
N GLN A 65 -4.37 -12.49 19.97
CA GLN A 65 -3.45 -13.49 19.43
C GLN A 65 -3.02 -13.21 17.97
N TRP A 66 -3.40 -12.06 17.41
CA TRP A 66 -3.14 -11.68 16.01
C TRP A 66 -2.46 -10.31 15.85
N PRO A 67 -1.39 -10.01 16.61
CA PRO A 67 -0.77 -8.67 16.55
C PRO A 67 -0.18 -8.35 15.18
N GLU A 68 0.19 -9.35 14.39
CA GLU A 68 0.86 -9.20 13.09
C GLU A 68 -0.06 -9.45 11.88
N ALA A 69 -1.30 -9.88 12.11
CA ALA A 69 -2.23 -10.24 11.04
C ALA A 69 -3.66 -9.74 11.32
N PRO A 70 -3.90 -8.42 11.20
CA PRO A 70 -5.24 -7.85 11.40
C PRO A 70 -6.34 -8.53 10.58
N ALA A 71 -6.05 -8.88 9.33
CA ALA A 71 -7.00 -9.57 8.45
C ALA A 71 -7.36 -10.96 8.96
N ALA A 72 -6.45 -11.69 9.61
CA ALA A 72 -6.73 -12.99 10.22
C ALA A 72 -7.74 -12.86 11.37
N MET A 73 -7.61 -11.82 12.20
CA MET A 73 -8.58 -11.53 13.26
C MET A 73 -9.97 -11.25 12.70
N VAL A 74 -10.07 -10.38 11.69
CA VAL A 74 -11.37 -10.05 11.07
C VAL A 74 -11.98 -11.28 10.42
N ARG A 75 -11.19 -12.12 9.74
CA ARG A 75 -11.65 -13.40 9.16
C ARG A 75 -12.21 -14.34 10.22
N ALA A 76 -11.58 -14.44 11.38
CA ALA A 76 -12.06 -15.27 12.48
C ALA A 76 -13.38 -14.76 13.06
N LEU A 77 -13.55 -13.44 13.18
CA LEU A 77 -14.77 -12.83 13.67
C LEU A 77 -15.93 -12.90 12.66
N PHE A 78 -15.61 -12.83 11.37
CA PHE A 78 -16.58 -12.74 10.26
C PHE A 78 -16.33 -13.80 9.19
N PRO A 79 -16.42 -15.12 9.50
CA PRO A 79 -16.00 -16.19 8.60
C PRO A 79 -16.84 -16.34 7.32
N ARG A 80 -17.99 -15.70 7.27
CA ARG A 80 -18.94 -15.79 6.15
C ARG A 80 -19.35 -14.44 5.56
N VAL A 81 -18.64 -13.39 5.94
CA VAL A 81 -18.93 -12.04 5.47
C VAL A 81 -18.31 -11.83 4.09
N ASP A 82 -19.03 -11.11 3.24
CA ASP A 82 -18.47 -10.62 1.99
C ASP A 82 -17.59 -9.39 2.28
N VAL A 83 -16.39 -9.36 1.68
CA VAL A 83 -15.49 -8.21 1.70
C VAL A 83 -15.09 -7.87 0.26
N PRO A 84 -15.19 -6.59 -0.17
CA PRO A 84 -14.90 -6.21 -1.55
C PRO A 84 -13.50 -6.61 -1.99
N THR A 85 -12.51 -6.43 -1.11
CA THR A 85 -11.16 -6.97 -1.28
C THR A 85 -10.95 -8.09 -0.27
N SER A 86 -10.75 -9.31 -0.75
CA SER A 86 -10.66 -10.49 0.12
C SER A 86 -9.54 -10.39 1.16
N PHE A 87 -9.69 -11.05 2.30
CA PHE A 87 -8.66 -11.09 3.34
C PHE A 87 -7.33 -11.64 2.83
N ALA A 88 -7.34 -12.60 1.92
CA ALA A 88 -6.12 -13.12 1.32
C ALA A 88 -5.37 -12.06 0.50
N VAL A 89 -6.10 -11.16 -0.14
CA VAL A 89 -5.52 -10.02 -0.86
C VAL A 89 -5.00 -8.96 0.11
N GLN A 90 -5.72 -8.70 1.20
CA GLN A 90 -5.25 -7.78 2.24
C GLN A 90 -3.96 -8.29 2.91
N ASP A 91 -3.90 -9.58 3.26
CA ASP A 91 -2.69 -10.22 3.80
C ASP A 91 -1.52 -10.14 2.80
N LEU A 92 -1.79 -10.37 1.50
CA LEU A 92 -0.79 -10.24 0.45
C LEU A 92 -0.25 -8.81 0.37
N CYS A 93 -1.12 -7.81 0.36
CA CYS A 93 -0.72 -6.40 0.26
C CYS A 93 0.05 -5.91 1.50
N TRP A 94 -0.20 -6.49 2.67
CA TRP A 94 0.55 -6.21 3.89
C TRP A 94 2.02 -6.65 3.79
N ASP A 95 2.28 -7.74 3.05
CA ASP A 95 3.62 -8.24 2.78
C ASP A 95 4.16 -7.63 1.47
N LYS A 96 4.98 -6.58 1.58
CA LYS A 96 5.54 -5.87 0.42
C LYS A 96 6.35 -6.76 -0.51
N VAL A 97 7.05 -7.74 0.05
CA VAL A 97 7.88 -8.68 -0.74
C VAL A 97 6.99 -9.60 -1.54
N ALA A 98 6.04 -10.27 -0.88
CA ALA A 98 5.12 -11.17 -1.56
C ALA A 98 4.27 -10.44 -2.63
N THR A 99 3.87 -9.19 -2.35
CA THR A 99 3.19 -8.35 -3.34
C THR A 99 4.05 -8.09 -4.56
N GLN A 100 5.32 -7.72 -4.38
CA GLN A 100 6.23 -7.45 -5.51
C GLN A 100 6.54 -8.71 -6.31
N GLU A 101 6.81 -9.83 -5.65
CA GLU A 101 7.01 -11.13 -6.32
C GLU A 101 5.79 -11.48 -7.17
N ARG A 102 4.58 -11.35 -6.60
CA ARG A 102 3.34 -11.62 -7.32
C ARG A 102 3.16 -10.74 -8.56
N LEU A 103 3.49 -9.45 -8.46
CA LEU A 103 3.41 -8.50 -9.57
C LEU A 103 4.44 -8.86 -10.66
N LEU A 104 5.68 -9.12 -10.26
CA LEU A 104 6.77 -9.48 -11.16
C LEU A 104 6.49 -10.77 -11.93
N ASP A 105 6.02 -11.82 -11.25
CA ASP A 105 5.64 -13.11 -11.86
C ASP A 105 4.54 -12.98 -12.92
N ARG A 106 3.77 -11.91 -12.86
CA ARG A 106 2.68 -11.63 -13.81
C ARG A 106 3.02 -10.53 -14.82
N GLY A 107 4.31 -10.14 -14.89
CA GLY A 107 4.83 -9.17 -15.84
C GLY A 107 4.45 -7.72 -15.55
N VAL A 108 4.05 -7.40 -14.32
CA VAL A 108 3.84 -6.01 -13.90
C VAL A 108 5.20 -5.42 -13.53
N PRO A 109 5.58 -4.26 -14.07
CA PRO A 109 6.87 -3.67 -13.79
C PRO A 109 6.97 -3.17 -12.35
N VAL A 110 7.99 -3.64 -11.64
CA VAL A 110 8.38 -3.18 -10.29
C VAL A 110 9.84 -2.74 -10.32
N PRO A 111 10.31 -1.84 -9.44
CA PRO A 111 11.73 -1.53 -9.37
C PRO A 111 12.53 -2.77 -9.00
N GLU A 112 13.74 -2.89 -9.53
CA GLU A 112 14.63 -3.99 -9.19
C GLU A 112 14.83 -4.09 -7.68
N THR A 113 14.72 -5.30 -7.16
CA THR A 113 14.64 -5.58 -5.74
C THR A 113 15.47 -6.81 -5.38
N LEU A 114 16.21 -6.69 -4.30
CA LEU A 114 16.99 -7.76 -3.69
C LEU A 114 16.39 -8.14 -2.35
N MET A 115 16.17 -9.43 -2.15
CA MET A 115 15.95 -10.04 -0.84
C MET A 115 17.14 -10.91 -0.50
N SER A 116 17.87 -10.57 0.55
CA SER A 116 19.06 -11.34 0.96
C SER A 116 19.27 -11.31 2.48
N ALA A 117 19.89 -12.35 3.01
CA ALA A 117 20.45 -12.36 4.36
C ALA A 117 21.95 -12.04 4.36
N ASP A 118 22.56 -11.92 3.18
CA ASP A 118 24.00 -11.69 3.00
C ASP A 118 24.29 -10.18 2.81
N PRO A 119 25.04 -9.54 3.73
CA PRO A 119 25.50 -8.16 3.56
C PRO A 119 26.28 -7.90 2.27
N ASP A 120 27.06 -8.86 1.79
CA ASP A 120 27.90 -8.68 0.60
C ASP A 120 27.05 -8.59 -0.67
N GLU A 121 25.94 -9.31 -0.74
CA GLU A 121 24.98 -9.17 -1.84
C GLU A 121 24.33 -7.79 -1.84
N VAL A 122 24.01 -7.25 -0.65
CA VAL A 122 23.48 -5.87 -0.53
C VAL A 122 24.52 -4.85 -0.98
N HIS A 123 25.78 -5.01 -0.56
CA HIS A 123 26.87 -4.15 -1.03
C HIS A 123 27.03 -4.18 -2.56
N ALA A 124 27.03 -5.37 -3.15
CA ALA A 124 27.08 -5.54 -4.61
C ALA A 124 25.89 -4.87 -5.31
N PHE A 125 24.69 -5.00 -4.76
CA PHE A 125 23.48 -4.36 -5.28
C PHE A 125 23.59 -2.82 -5.24
N VAL A 126 24.03 -2.25 -4.11
CA VAL A 126 24.21 -0.80 -4.00
C VAL A 126 25.30 -0.29 -4.94
N HIS A 127 26.41 -1.01 -5.09
CA HIS A 127 27.45 -0.66 -6.07
C HIS A 127 26.93 -0.65 -7.51
N ALA A 128 26.11 -1.62 -7.88
CA ALA A 128 25.55 -1.72 -9.23
C ALA A 128 24.58 -0.58 -9.56
N HIS A 129 23.84 -0.07 -8.55
CA HIS A 129 22.78 0.92 -8.75
C HIS A 129 23.13 2.34 -8.25
N GLY A 130 24.21 2.51 -7.52
CA GLY A 130 24.65 3.77 -6.90
C GLY A 130 23.82 4.16 -5.67
N PHE A 131 22.48 4.10 -5.77
CA PHE A 131 21.55 4.36 -4.67
C PHE A 131 20.51 3.27 -4.59
N ALA A 132 20.19 2.86 -3.35
CA ALA A 132 19.12 1.92 -3.08
C ALA A 132 18.31 2.36 -1.84
N ILE A 133 17.23 1.67 -1.58
CA ILE A 133 16.35 1.90 -0.43
C ILE A 133 16.30 0.61 0.38
N LEU A 134 16.79 0.63 1.61
CA LEU A 134 16.46 -0.38 2.62
C LEU A 134 15.02 -0.15 3.06
N LYS A 135 14.21 -1.20 3.03
CA LYS A 135 12.79 -1.15 3.39
C LYS A 135 12.46 -2.17 4.47
N GLU A 136 11.47 -1.86 5.27
CA GLU A 136 10.81 -2.84 6.12
C GLU A 136 9.79 -3.64 5.30
N ARG A 137 9.79 -4.97 5.44
CA ARG A 137 8.86 -5.87 4.75
C ARG A 137 7.42 -5.58 5.11
N PHE A 138 7.16 -5.42 6.41
CA PHE A 138 5.84 -5.12 6.98
C PHE A 138 5.87 -3.71 7.59
N SER A 139 5.44 -2.71 6.84
CA SER A 139 5.40 -1.33 7.32
C SER A 139 4.40 -0.50 6.52
N CYS A 140 3.91 0.58 7.10
CA CYS A 140 3.08 1.57 6.44
C CYS A 140 3.74 2.95 6.49
N GLY A 141 3.28 3.88 5.65
CA GLY A 141 3.70 5.28 5.71
C GLY A 141 5.19 5.53 5.43
N GLY A 142 5.92 4.58 4.83
CA GLY A 142 7.37 4.71 4.58
C GLY A 142 8.22 4.65 5.86
N GLN A 143 7.66 4.15 6.97
CA GLN A 143 8.41 3.95 8.20
C GLN A 143 9.53 2.95 7.97
N GLY A 144 10.68 3.20 8.61
CA GLY A 144 11.85 2.33 8.52
C GLY A 144 12.62 2.41 7.20
N HIS A 145 12.13 3.09 6.16
CA HIS A 145 12.84 3.22 4.89
C HIS A 145 14.07 4.12 5.03
N ILE A 146 15.18 3.68 4.43
CA ILE A 146 16.48 4.38 4.46
C ILE A 146 17.04 4.39 3.05
N VAL A 147 17.36 5.55 2.50
CA VAL A 147 18.17 5.63 1.28
C VAL A 147 19.61 5.30 1.64
N ILE A 148 20.24 4.39 0.91
CA ILE A 148 21.61 3.94 1.14
C ILE A 148 22.46 4.12 -0.13
N TRP A 149 23.74 4.44 0.07
CA TRP A 149 24.74 4.59 -1.00
C TRP A 149 26.14 4.43 -0.44
N PHE A 150 27.14 4.33 -1.29
CA PHE A 150 28.53 4.36 -0.87
C PHE A 150 29.10 5.79 -0.88
N ASP A 151 29.74 6.18 0.22
CA ASP A 151 30.60 7.37 0.33
C ASP A 151 32.05 6.88 0.54
N GLY A 152 32.84 6.87 -0.53
CA GLY A 152 34.09 6.10 -0.58
C GLY A 152 33.79 4.60 -0.39
N ASP A 153 34.47 3.99 0.57
CA ASP A 153 34.30 2.57 0.89
C ASP A 153 33.25 2.32 1.99
N GLN A 154 32.58 3.37 2.47
CA GLN A 154 31.63 3.25 3.56
C GLN A 154 30.19 3.25 3.03
N LEU A 155 29.39 2.27 3.47
CA LEU A 155 27.96 2.30 3.26
C LEU A 155 27.34 3.32 4.23
N VAL A 156 26.68 4.31 3.68
CA VAL A 156 25.99 5.35 4.43
C VAL A 156 24.50 5.33 4.12
N GLY A 157 23.70 5.88 5.01
CA GLY A 157 22.26 5.92 4.84
C GLY A 157 21.61 7.18 5.40
N ASP A 158 20.48 7.56 4.83
CA ASP A 158 19.68 8.68 5.26
C ASP A 158 18.21 8.24 5.42
N GLY A 159 17.77 8.17 6.67
CA GLY A 159 16.40 7.84 7.05
C GLY A 159 15.51 9.05 7.37
N GLY A 160 16.04 10.29 7.19
CA GLY A 160 15.30 11.54 7.40
C GLY A 160 15.68 12.31 8.66
N SER A 161 16.11 11.67 9.74
CA SER A 161 16.57 12.37 10.94
C SER A 161 18.00 12.91 10.79
N HIS A 162 18.89 12.06 10.33
CA HIS A 162 20.32 12.37 10.08
C HIS A 162 20.92 11.29 9.17
N GLN A 163 22.03 11.63 8.54
CA GLN A 163 22.84 10.68 7.81
C GLN A 163 23.70 9.89 8.82
N CYS A 164 23.82 8.58 8.60
CA CYS A 164 24.61 7.69 9.45
C CYS A 164 25.34 6.64 8.60
N ARG A 165 26.38 6.05 9.18
CA ARG A 165 27.02 4.85 8.63
C ARG A 165 26.10 3.66 8.82
N ILE A 166 25.99 2.80 7.82
CA ILE A 166 25.21 1.58 7.90
C ILE A 166 26.14 0.37 8.06
N GLU A 167 25.91 -0.40 9.11
CA GLU A 167 26.54 -1.68 9.34
C GLU A 167 25.48 -2.77 9.17
N LEU A 168 25.59 -3.54 8.11
CA LEU A 168 24.71 -4.67 7.83
C LEU A 168 25.21 -5.90 8.60
N VAL A 169 24.31 -6.55 9.33
CA VAL A 169 24.60 -7.76 10.10
C VAL A 169 23.59 -8.85 9.77
N THR A 170 24.00 -10.11 9.81
CA THR A 170 23.13 -11.24 9.43
C THR A 170 21.98 -11.46 10.42
N ALA A 171 22.15 -11.07 11.70
CA ALA A 171 21.13 -11.21 12.73
C ALA A 171 21.35 -10.18 13.85
N GLY A 172 20.31 -9.95 14.64
CA GLY A 172 20.35 -9.06 15.81
C GLY A 172 19.18 -8.08 15.81
N ASP A 173 19.33 -7.02 16.61
CA ASP A 173 18.35 -5.93 16.67
C ASP A 173 18.88 -4.70 15.94
N ARG A 174 17.94 -3.98 15.30
CA ARG A 174 18.25 -2.67 14.74
C ARG A 174 18.58 -1.67 15.85
N ARG A 175 19.80 -1.10 15.83
CA ARG A 175 20.27 -0.17 16.87
C ARG A 175 21.12 0.96 16.30
N LEU A 176 20.89 2.17 16.83
CA LEU A 176 21.68 3.35 16.49
C LEU A 176 22.72 3.60 17.58
N TYR A 177 23.98 3.70 17.19
CA TYR A 177 25.12 4.00 18.04
C TYR A 177 25.82 5.28 17.55
N GLY A 178 25.43 6.42 18.07
CA GLY A 178 25.95 7.70 17.59
C GLY A 178 25.61 7.92 16.10
N ASP A 179 26.64 7.90 15.25
CA ASP A 179 26.53 8.05 13.79
C ASP A 179 26.49 6.72 13.02
N ARG A 180 26.38 5.58 13.73
CA ARG A 180 26.36 4.24 13.15
C ARG A 180 25.03 3.54 13.42
N LEU A 181 24.34 3.12 12.37
CA LEU A 181 23.15 2.28 12.44
C LEU A 181 23.51 0.83 12.13
N VAL A 182 23.35 -0.06 13.10
CA VAL A 182 23.40 -1.51 12.89
C VAL A 182 22.04 -1.94 12.38
N TYR A 183 22.01 -2.56 11.19
CA TYR A 183 20.79 -3.00 10.53
C TYR A 183 20.86 -4.52 10.28
N PRO A 184 19.99 -5.30 10.93
CA PRO A 184 19.99 -6.77 10.80
C PRO A 184 19.26 -7.22 9.53
N GLY A 185 19.71 -8.36 8.99
CA GLY A 185 19.00 -9.10 7.95
C GLY A 185 17.77 -9.87 8.50
N PRO A 186 16.93 -10.44 7.63
CA PRO A 186 17.06 -10.38 6.17
C PRO A 186 16.79 -8.99 5.61
N PHE A 187 17.54 -8.62 4.56
CA PHE A 187 17.48 -7.30 3.94
C PHE A 187 16.48 -7.30 2.81
N TYR A 188 15.62 -6.29 2.78
CA TYR A 188 14.76 -5.95 1.68
C TYR A 188 15.27 -4.64 1.07
N VAL A 189 15.92 -4.72 -0.09
CA VAL A 189 16.59 -3.60 -0.75
C VAL A 189 15.99 -3.39 -2.13
N GLN A 190 15.64 -2.16 -2.44
CA GLN A 190 15.05 -1.81 -3.72
C GLN A 190 15.86 -0.69 -4.38
N ARG A 191 16.09 -0.80 -5.69
CA ARG A 191 16.73 0.25 -6.47
C ARG A 191 15.97 1.57 -6.34
N LEU A 192 16.68 2.66 -6.11
CA LEU A 192 16.08 3.99 -6.17
C LEU A 192 15.73 4.34 -7.62
N VAL A 193 14.48 4.70 -7.86
CA VAL A 193 14.02 5.15 -9.18
C VAL A 193 14.19 6.68 -9.26
N ALA A 194 15.23 7.09 -9.95
CA ALA A 194 15.57 8.51 -10.13
C ALA A 194 16.36 8.69 -11.43
N ASP A 195 16.28 9.86 -12.03
CA ASP A 195 17.18 10.25 -13.10
C ASP A 195 18.46 10.84 -12.50
N VAL A 196 19.57 10.12 -12.64
CA VAL A 196 20.86 10.52 -12.07
C VAL A 196 21.68 11.23 -13.17
N GLY A 197 21.86 12.53 -12.99
CA GLY A 197 22.71 13.35 -13.85
C GLY A 197 24.10 13.62 -13.19
N PRO A 198 25.06 14.20 -13.93
CA PRO A 198 26.43 14.44 -13.44
C PRO A 198 26.49 15.34 -12.19
N ARG A 199 25.50 16.16 -11.95
CA ARG A 199 25.46 17.15 -10.85
C ARG A 199 24.13 17.21 -10.11
N SER A 200 23.16 16.35 -10.44
CA SER A 200 21.83 16.38 -9.85
C SER A 200 21.18 15.00 -9.91
N ILE A 201 20.38 14.73 -8.92
CA ILE A 201 19.46 13.59 -8.90
C ILE A 201 18.05 14.16 -8.95
N THR A 202 17.26 13.72 -9.93
CA THR A 202 15.85 14.06 -10.03
C THR A 202 15.04 12.84 -9.61
N PRO A 203 14.39 12.89 -8.43
CA PRO A 203 13.55 11.79 -7.97
C PRO A 203 12.41 11.50 -8.94
N GLY A 204 11.96 10.26 -8.93
CA GLY A 204 10.81 9.86 -9.72
C GLY A 204 9.54 10.56 -9.25
N GLN A 205 8.62 10.80 -10.18
CA GLN A 205 7.26 11.24 -9.90
C GLN A 205 6.49 10.08 -9.29
N VAL A 206 5.90 10.27 -8.11
CA VAL A 206 5.08 9.25 -7.44
C VAL A 206 3.60 9.56 -7.65
N LEU A 207 2.95 8.70 -8.40
CA LEU A 207 1.51 8.76 -8.71
C LEU A 207 0.77 7.71 -7.89
N ARG A 208 -0.39 8.08 -7.34
CA ARG A 208 -1.32 7.17 -6.68
C ARG A 208 -2.59 7.05 -7.50
N ALA A 209 -2.89 5.82 -7.93
CA ALA A 209 -4.15 5.46 -8.55
C ALA A 209 -5.13 4.97 -7.49
N TYR A 210 -6.32 5.52 -7.45
CA TYR A 210 -7.43 5.05 -6.60
C TYR A 210 -8.27 4.10 -7.42
N ILE A 211 -8.33 2.85 -6.97
CA ILE A 211 -9.02 1.76 -7.67
C ILE A 211 -10.33 1.46 -6.96
N VAL A 212 -11.41 1.43 -7.73
CA VAL A 212 -12.73 0.92 -7.31
C VAL A 212 -13.31 0.12 -8.47
N ASP A 213 -13.63 -1.15 -8.23
CA ASP A 213 -14.24 -2.08 -9.20
C ASP A 213 -13.56 -2.06 -10.59
N ASN A 214 -12.24 -2.29 -10.60
CA ASN A 214 -11.40 -2.30 -11.82
C ASN A 214 -11.36 -0.98 -12.60
N GLN A 215 -11.68 0.13 -11.96
CA GLN A 215 -11.56 1.46 -12.54
C GLN A 215 -10.62 2.32 -11.72
N VAL A 216 -9.84 3.16 -12.38
CA VAL A 216 -9.12 4.23 -11.70
C VAL A 216 -10.05 5.43 -11.63
N VAL A 217 -10.57 5.71 -10.43
CA VAL A 217 -11.51 6.80 -10.19
C VAL A 217 -10.82 8.14 -9.96
N PHE A 218 -9.61 8.12 -9.41
CA PHE A 218 -8.78 9.31 -9.18
C PHE A 218 -7.31 9.04 -9.38
N TRP A 219 -6.57 10.13 -9.57
CA TRP A 219 -5.12 10.16 -9.50
C TRP A 219 -4.66 11.29 -8.61
N SER A 220 -3.71 11.02 -7.74
CA SER A 220 -2.94 12.04 -7.04
C SER A 220 -1.46 11.84 -7.30
N GLU A 221 -0.71 12.94 -7.18
CA GLU A 221 0.74 12.93 -7.18
C GLU A 221 1.23 13.34 -5.81
N ARG A 222 2.21 12.60 -5.31
CA ARG A 222 2.96 13.01 -4.13
C ARG A 222 4.21 13.72 -4.59
N TYR A 223 4.52 14.87 -4.01
CA TYR A 223 5.68 15.68 -4.37
C TYR A 223 6.25 16.41 -3.16
N ARG A 224 7.46 16.95 -3.33
CA ARG A 224 8.09 17.89 -2.40
C ARG A 224 8.46 19.15 -3.15
N ASP A 225 8.43 20.27 -2.46
CA ASP A 225 8.87 21.54 -3.04
C ASP A 225 10.38 21.60 -3.24
N ARG A 226 11.13 20.85 -2.42
CA ARG A 226 12.61 20.84 -2.44
C ARG A 226 13.12 19.43 -2.10
N TYR A 227 14.23 19.09 -2.73
CA TYR A 227 14.99 17.88 -2.52
C TYR A 227 16.42 18.29 -2.13
N GLN A 228 16.73 18.32 -0.82
CA GLN A 228 17.99 18.82 -0.30
C GLN A 228 18.95 17.68 0.09
N ARG A 229 18.39 16.53 0.41
CA ARG A 229 19.14 15.38 0.92
C ARG A 229 18.51 14.07 0.43
N PRO A 230 19.25 12.93 0.45
CA PRO A 230 18.75 11.66 -0.04
C PRO A 230 17.42 11.20 0.58
N ALA A 231 17.20 11.43 1.87
CA ALA A 231 15.93 11.11 2.52
C ALA A 231 14.70 11.82 1.91
N ASP A 232 14.89 12.94 1.24
CA ASP A 232 13.81 13.68 0.59
C ASP A 232 13.31 12.96 -0.68
N TRP A 233 14.11 12.02 -1.23
CA TRP A 233 13.72 11.20 -2.37
C TRP A 233 12.72 10.10 -1.98
N LEU A 234 12.56 9.84 -0.68
CA LEU A 234 11.48 9.03 -0.15
C LEU A 234 10.19 9.85 -0.07
N ILE A 235 9.47 9.91 -1.18
CA ILE A 235 8.29 10.77 -1.33
C ILE A 235 7.09 10.11 -0.63
N ASN A 236 6.96 10.37 0.67
CA ASN A 236 5.88 9.88 1.51
C ASN A 236 5.28 11.01 2.36
N VAL A 237 3.98 10.97 2.57
CA VAL A 237 3.25 12.01 3.33
C VAL A 237 3.68 12.05 4.78
N GLY A 238 3.84 10.90 5.42
CA GLY A 238 4.39 10.80 6.79
C GLY A 238 5.78 11.42 6.94
N ARG A 239 6.45 11.73 5.82
CA ARG A 239 7.75 12.38 5.74
C ARG A 239 7.67 13.81 5.19
N GLY A 240 6.47 14.43 5.15
CA GLY A 240 6.27 15.81 4.72
C GLY A 240 6.15 16.00 3.21
N ALA A 241 5.88 14.96 2.43
CA ALA A 241 5.43 15.13 1.04
C ALA A 241 4.02 15.72 1.02
N LYS A 242 3.75 16.46 -0.05
CA LYS A 242 2.46 17.06 -0.35
C LYS A 242 1.73 16.27 -1.42
N TYR A 243 0.45 16.51 -1.54
CA TYR A 243 -0.38 15.99 -2.63
C TYR A 243 -0.78 17.06 -3.60
N ARG A 244 -0.99 16.65 -4.83
CA ARG A 244 -1.81 17.40 -5.80
C ARG A 244 -2.66 16.41 -6.61
N PHE A 245 -3.80 16.91 -7.06
CA PHE A 245 -4.68 16.16 -7.94
C PHE A 245 -4.09 16.13 -9.36
N VAL A 246 -4.26 15.00 -10.08
CA VAL A 246 -3.75 14.85 -11.46
C VAL A 246 -4.89 14.43 -12.37
N LEU A 247 -5.24 15.26 -13.32
CA LEU A 247 -6.32 14.99 -14.28
C LEU A 247 -5.86 14.11 -15.45
N ASN A 248 -4.63 14.31 -15.91
CA ASN A 248 -4.12 13.64 -17.09
C ASN A 248 -2.94 12.75 -16.74
N VAL A 249 -3.16 11.46 -16.80
CA VAL A 249 -2.14 10.43 -16.64
C VAL A 249 -2.05 9.63 -17.93
N SER A 250 -0.82 9.30 -18.35
CA SER A 250 -0.62 8.54 -19.59
C SER A 250 -1.32 7.18 -19.54
N GLU A 251 -1.76 6.70 -20.69
CA GLU A 251 -2.42 5.41 -20.83
C GLU A 251 -1.51 4.24 -20.36
N GLU A 252 -0.21 4.36 -20.53
CA GLU A 252 0.76 3.39 -20.05
C GLU A 252 0.71 3.24 -18.52
N VAL A 253 0.74 4.36 -17.79
CA VAL A 253 0.63 4.37 -16.31
C VAL A 253 -0.73 3.82 -15.86
N ARG A 254 -1.81 4.20 -16.57
CA ARG A 254 -3.15 3.68 -16.29
C ARG A 254 -3.23 2.17 -16.44
N LYS A 255 -2.66 1.61 -17.52
CA LYS A 255 -2.60 0.16 -17.73
C LYS A 255 -1.82 -0.57 -16.65
N VAL A 256 -0.71 0.00 -16.19
CA VAL A 256 0.07 -0.58 -15.09
C VAL A 256 -0.75 -0.59 -13.81
N ALA A 257 -1.46 0.49 -13.47
CA ALA A 257 -2.32 0.54 -12.29
C ALA A 257 -3.44 -0.53 -12.32
N LEU A 258 -4.20 -0.59 -13.41
CA LEU A 258 -5.29 -1.55 -13.58
C LEU A 258 -4.79 -3.00 -13.61
N ARG A 259 -3.67 -3.25 -14.30
CA ARG A 259 -3.07 -4.57 -14.33
C ARG A 259 -2.58 -5.02 -12.96
N SER A 260 -2.05 -4.10 -12.15
CA SER A 260 -1.66 -4.38 -10.76
C SER A 260 -2.85 -4.81 -9.91
N ALA A 261 -3.94 -4.04 -9.97
CA ALA A 261 -5.16 -4.35 -9.24
C ALA A 261 -5.73 -5.73 -9.65
N GLU A 262 -5.75 -6.03 -10.94
CA GLU A 262 -6.18 -7.33 -11.49
C GLU A 262 -5.31 -8.49 -10.99
N VAL A 263 -3.97 -8.36 -11.07
CA VAL A 263 -3.02 -9.39 -10.66
C VAL A 263 -3.09 -9.70 -9.17
N ILE A 264 -3.30 -8.66 -8.37
CA ILE A 264 -3.46 -8.78 -6.91
C ILE A 264 -4.86 -9.29 -6.56
N GLY A 265 -5.88 -9.00 -7.38
CA GLY A 265 -7.29 -9.29 -7.08
C GLY A 265 -7.94 -8.22 -6.21
N MET A 266 -7.47 -6.98 -6.30
CA MET A 266 -7.94 -5.86 -5.51
C MET A 266 -9.16 -5.20 -6.18
N ARG A 267 -10.27 -5.07 -5.43
CA ARG A 267 -11.46 -4.33 -5.88
C ARG A 267 -11.45 -2.88 -5.42
N ILE A 268 -11.06 -2.63 -4.17
CA ILE A 268 -10.97 -1.29 -3.59
C ILE A 268 -9.59 -1.13 -2.96
N GLY A 269 -8.90 -0.08 -3.31
CA GLY A 269 -7.58 0.22 -2.78
C GLY A 269 -6.80 1.22 -3.64
N VAL A 270 -5.50 1.25 -3.46
CA VAL A 270 -4.61 2.16 -4.20
C VAL A 270 -3.39 1.44 -4.76
N VAL A 271 -2.88 1.96 -5.86
CA VAL A 271 -1.61 1.53 -6.46
C VAL A 271 -0.69 2.75 -6.55
N ASP A 272 0.44 2.67 -5.87
CA ASP A 272 1.50 3.68 -5.93
C ASP A 272 2.48 3.34 -7.05
N ILE A 273 2.65 4.26 -7.98
CA ILE A 273 3.48 4.08 -9.18
C ILE A 273 4.53 5.18 -9.22
N ILE A 274 5.78 4.81 -9.49
CA ILE A 274 6.88 5.75 -9.69
C ILE A 274 7.37 5.70 -11.14
N ARG A 275 7.68 6.87 -11.68
CA ARG A 275 8.35 7.02 -12.98
C ARG A 275 9.29 8.21 -12.98
N THR A 276 10.24 8.20 -13.89
CA THR A 276 11.07 9.38 -14.22
C THR A 276 10.86 9.77 -15.68
N GLY A 277 11.66 10.71 -16.19
CA GLY A 277 11.71 11.03 -17.62
C GLY A 277 12.19 9.87 -18.47
N SER A 278 13.05 9.01 -17.91
CA SER A 278 13.74 7.91 -18.64
C SER A 278 13.37 6.51 -18.16
N GLN A 279 12.69 6.35 -17.02
CA GLN A 279 12.44 5.05 -16.39
C GLN A 279 11.00 4.91 -15.89
N GLY A 280 10.50 3.68 -15.89
CA GLY A 280 9.16 3.32 -15.40
C GLY A 280 8.12 3.34 -16.51
N PRO A 281 6.82 3.24 -16.16
CA PRO A 281 6.29 3.23 -14.78
C PRO A 281 6.57 1.93 -14.01
N TYR A 282 6.88 2.03 -12.73
CA TYR A 282 7.06 0.89 -11.82
C TYR A 282 6.10 0.98 -10.63
N VAL A 283 5.54 -0.16 -10.22
CA VAL A 283 4.69 -0.23 -9.03
C VAL A 283 5.56 -0.27 -7.78
N LEU A 284 5.35 0.67 -6.86
CA LEU A 284 6.03 0.72 -5.57
C LEU A 284 5.31 -0.05 -4.48
N GLU A 285 3.97 0.07 -4.46
CA GLU A 285 3.13 -0.46 -3.39
C GLU A 285 1.69 -0.62 -3.90
N VAL A 286 1.01 -1.62 -3.36
CA VAL A 286 -0.44 -1.80 -3.48
C VAL A 286 -1.00 -1.85 -2.07
N ASP A 287 -2.02 -1.05 -1.78
CA ASP A 287 -2.60 -0.91 -0.44
C ASP A 287 -4.13 -1.03 -0.49
N THR A 288 -4.70 -1.84 0.41
CA THR A 288 -6.12 -2.19 0.44
C THR A 288 -6.79 -1.89 1.77
N ASP A 289 -6.08 -1.33 2.74
CA ASP A 289 -6.58 -1.21 4.11
C ASP A 289 -7.49 0.00 4.37
N GLY A 290 -7.76 0.80 3.35
CA GLY A 290 -8.55 2.02 3.48
C GLY A 290 -7.85 3.18 4.21
N TYR A 291 -6.62 2.98 4.71
CA TYR A 291 -5.86 4.01 5.41
C TYR A 291 -5.64 5.26 4.54
N HIS A 292 -5.48 5.06 3.24
CA HIS A 292 -5.39 6.13 2.26
C HIS A 292 -6.61 7.06 2.26
N MET A 293 -7.81 6.57 2.54
CA MET A 293 -9.01 7.42 2.60
C MET A 293 -8.93 8.47 3.71
N MET A 294 -8.33 8.14 4.83
CA MET A 294 -8.16 9.09 5.94
C MET A 294 -7.16 10.19 5.59
N ILE A 295 -6.05 9.80 4.97
CA ILE A 295 -4.99 10.73 4.60
C ILE A 295 -5.43 11.63 3.45
N ASP A 296 -6.03 11.04 2.41
CA ASP A 296 -6.35 11.76 1.18
C ASP A 296 -7.63 12.58 1.29
N ARG A 297 -8.38 12.43 2.38
CA ARG A 297 -9.56 13.23 2.69
C ARG A 297 -9.28 14.74 2.72
N GLN A 298 -8.05 15.15 2.98
CA GLN A 298 -7.62 16.53 2.89
C GLN A 298 -7.89 17.16 1.51
N PHE A 299 -8.05 16.36 0.44
CA PHE A 299 -8.47 16.90 -0.87
C PHE A 299 -9.85 17.54 -0.83
N LYS A 300 -10.76 17.08 0.03
CA LYS A 300 -12.08 17.69 0.23
C LYS A 300 -12.00 19.07 0.91
N GLU A 301 -10.90 19.33 1.62
CA GLU A 301 -10.65 20.60 2.30
C GLU A 301 -10.09 21.65 1.34
N ILE A 302 -9.60 21.23 0.16
CA ILE A 302 -9.07 22.11 -0.89
C ILE A 302 -10.24 22.50 -1.82
N PRO A 303 -10.64 23.78 -1.88
CA PRO A 303 -11.84 24.20 -2.64
C PRO A 303 -11.83 23.75 -4.09
N GLU A 304 -10.67 23.79 -4.76
CA GLU A 304 -10.48 23.42 -6.15
C GLU A 304 -10.68 21.93 -6.43
N TYR A 305 -10.56 21.09 -5.41
CA TYR A 305 -10.66 19.62 -5.53
C TYR A 305 -11.94 19.05 -4.93
N ARG A 306 -12.66 19.82 -4.11
CA ARG A 306 -13.85 19.36 -3.38
C ARG A 306 -14.90 18.75 -4.28
N ASP A 307 -15.17 19.38 -5.42
CA ASP A 307 -16.23 18.98 -6.34
C ASP A 307 -15.83 17.78 -7.22
N PHE A 308 -14.54 17.44 -7.25
CA PHE A 308 -14.01 16.33 -8.05
C PHE A 308 -13.67 15.10 -7.19
N PHE A 309 -13.41 15.29 -5.89
CA PHE A 309 -13.02 14.20 -5.00
C PHE A 309 -14.26 13.52 -4.40
N ASP A 310 -14.81 12.57 -5.13
CA ASP A 310 -16.05 11.85 -4.78
C ASP A 310 -15.78 10.35 -4.54
N LEU A 311 -14.65 10.05 -3.89
CA LEU A 311 -14.21 8.67 -3.62
C LEU A 311 -15.23 7.92 -2.74
N ASP A 312 -15.84 8.62 -1.77
CA ASP A 312 -16.85 8.00 -0.89
C ASP A 312 -18.05 7.49 -1.68
N ARG A 313 -18.50 8.20 -2.72
CA ARG A 313 -19.59 7.75 -3.59
C ARG A 313 -19.20 6.49 -4.35
N TYR A 314 -18.05 6.45 -4.98
CA TYR A 314 -17.58 5.26 -5.70
C TYR A 314 -17.46 4.04 -4.80
N ILE A 315 -16.92 4.22 -3.59
CA ILE A 315 -16.79 3.12 -2.62
C ILE A 315 -18.17 2.71 -2.10
N ALA A 316 -19.04 3.65 -1.75
CA ALA A 316 -20.39 3.34 -1.29
C ALA A 316 -21.17 2.57 -2.35
N GLU A 317 -21.14 3.00 -3.61
CA GLU A 317 -21.75 2.29 -4.73
C GLU A 317 -21.20 0.86 -4.86
N ALA A 318 -19.87 0.69 -4.82
CA ALA A 318 -19.22 -0.62 -4.88
C ALA A 318 -19.61 -1.54 -3.71
N LEU A 319 -19.84 -0.97 -2.52
CA LEU A 319 -20.29 -1.71 -1.34
C LEU A 319 -21.77 -2.12 -1.45
N LEU A 320 -22.60 -1.37 -2.15
CA LEU A 320 -24.02 -1.64 -2.32
C LEU A 320 -24.32 -2.66 -3.42
N VAL A 321 -23.45 -2.79 -4.42
CA VAL A 321 -23.63 -3.78 -5.51
C VAL A 321 -23.38 -5.18 -4.97
N GLU A 322 -24.35 -6.08 -5.14
CA GLU A 322 -24.14 -7.49 -4.81
C GLU A 322 -23.02 -8.08 -5.70
N PRO A 323 -22.10 -8.87 -5.13
CA PRO A 323 -21.08 -9.53 -5.94
C PRO A 323 -21.78 -10.46 -6.93
N GLU A 324 -21.42 -10.37 -8.20
CA GLU A 324 -21.84 -11.37 -9.18
C GLU A 324 -21.46 -12.76 -8.66
N ALA A 325 -22.41 -13.69 -8.67
CA ALA A 325 -22.13 -15.07 -8.30
C ALA A 325 -20.93 -15.56 -9.15
N PRO A 326 -19.91 -16.17 -8.54
CA PRO A 326 -18.73 -16.61 -9.28
C PRO A 326 -19.21 -17.52 -10.43
N THR A 327 -18.98 -17.08 -11.66
CA THR A 327 -19.28 -17.88 -12.86
C THR A 327 -18.59 -19.23 -12.67
N PRO A 328 -19.30 -20.36 -12.69
CA PRO A 328 -18.67 -21.66 -12.50
C PRO A 328 -17.54 -21.78 -13.51
N ARG A 329 -16.30 -21.86 -13.02
CA ARG A 329 -15.17 -22.18 -13.88
C ARG A 329 -15.51 -23.49 -14.56
N THR A 330 -15.86 -23.45 -15.83
CA THR A 330 -15.96 -24.65 -16.68
C THR A 330 -14.62 -25.37 -16.49
N ARG A 331 -14.66 -26.51 -15.82
CA ARG A 331 -13.54 -27.44 -15.77
C ARG A 331 -13.23 -27.76 -17.22
N GLY A 332 -12.24 -27.09 -17.78
CA GLY A 332 -11.69 -27.44 -19.06
C GLY A 332 -11.40 -28.93 -19.04
N ALA A 333 -11.97 -29.61 -19.98
CA ALA A 333 -11.80 -31.04 -20.20
C ALA A 333 -10.30 -31.38 -20.31
N ALA A 334 -9.71 -31.80 -19.17
CA ALA A 334 -8.48 -32.57 -19.19
C ALA A 334 -8.89 -34.00 -19.48
N GLY A 335 -9.01 -34.30 -20.76
CA GLY A 335 -9.34 -35.63 -21.20
C GLY A 335 -8.87 -35.86 -22.64
N ALA A 336 -7.96 -36.81 -22.76
CA ALA A 336 -7.50 -37.44 -23.98
C ALA A 336 -6.16 -36.95 -24.53
N ALA A 337 -5.08 -37.43 -23.97
CA ALA A 337 -3.87 -37.79 -24.68
C ALA A 337 -3.18 -38.96 -23.97
N GLU A 338 -3.85 -40.11 -23.97
CA GLU A 338 -3.18 -41.40 -23.84
C GLU A 338 -3.39 -42.15 -25.18
N LYS A 339 -2.30 -42.65 -25.74
CA LYS A 339 -2.11 -43.51 -26.92
C LYS A 339 -1.65 -42.74 -28.15
N LEU A 340 -0.33 -42.64 -28.28
CA LEU A 340 0.48 -43.35 -29.34
C LEU A 340 1.95 -43.13 -29.03
#